data_8428034bd3d5c3f269966e2753c6d534
#
_entry.id   8428034bd3d5c3f269966e2753c6d534
#
_cell.length_a   1.000
_cell.length_b   1.000
_cell.length_c   1.000
_cell.angle_alpha   90.00
_cell.angle_beta   90.00
_cell.angle_gamma   90.00
#
_symmetry.space_group_name_H-M   'P 1'
#
loop_
_entity.id
_entity.type
_entity.pdbx_description
1 polymer ?
#
loop_
_entity_poly.entity_id
_entity_poly.type
_entity_poly.pdbx_seq_one_letter_code
_entity_poly.pdbx_strand_id
1 'polypeptide(L)'
;MLFPLIRHSSLRLTPVLARLPVTPNQITAVSLMFGLACAWLIMLEGWATVGGVMLVLCYVLDNCDGEIATLKNQRTEFGGHFDTFVDWIVHAAFFAALGIGVAETTGNTQWLWLGWIAAAGGAVNYLLGFILDGRDGASDAGDGPRRPEGFKDWVVYTFREMFRADFCFIVLVMAVFDLTWLLLPAGAIGAQAYWLLRLVHGAGDYHV
;
A
#
# COMPACT_ATOMS: atom_id res chain seq x y z
N MET A 1 8.63 4.83 18.66
CA MET A 1 8.66 5.43 17.32
C MET A 1 7.27 5.95 16.98
N LEU A 2 7.16 7.14 16.38
CA LEU A 2 5.87 7.75 16.05
C LEU A 2 5.27 7.14 14.78
N PHE A 3 6.08 6.68 13.85
CA PHE A 3 5.70 6.11 12.56
C PHE A 3 6.00 4.60 12.49
N PRO A 4 5.23 3.81 11.73
CA PRO A 4 4.02 4.21 11.01
C PRO A 4 2.80 4.43 11.94
N LEU A 5 1.97 5.41 11.63
CA LEU A 5 0.77 5.75 12.41
C LEU A 5 -0.27 4.63 12.38
N ILE A 6 -0.40 3.97 11.23
CA ILE A 6 -1.36 2.88 11.02
C ILE A 6 -1.16 1.74 12.04
N ARG A 7 0.08 1.45 12.42
CA ARG A 7 0.43 0.41 13.37
C ARG A 7 -0.13 0.65 14.78
N HIS A 8 -0.35 1.91 15.16
CA HIS A 8 -0.99 2.22 16.44
C HIS A 8 -2.45 1.77 16.47
N SER A 9 -3.12 1.80 15.32
CA SER A 9 -4.50 1.34 15.17
C SER A 9 -4.57 -0.19 15.08
N SER A 10 -3.68 -0.82 14.30
CA SER A 10 -3.63 -2.28 14.19
C SER A 10 -3.33 -2.95 15.52
N LEU A 11 -2.33 -2.46 16.28
CA LEU A 11 -1.97 -3.00 17.61
C LEU A 11 -3.12 -2.97 18.63
N ARG A 12 -4.09 -2.07 18.48
CA ARG A 12 -5.30 -2.05 19.31
C ARG A 12 -6.36 -3.04 18.84
N LEU A 13 -6.47 -3.25 17.53
CA LEU A 13 -7.47 -4.12 16.92
C LEU A 13 -7.04 -5.60 16.94
N THR A 14 -5.76 -5.86 16.71
CA THR A 14 -5.18 -7.20 16.64
C THR A 14 -5.52 -8.09 17.84
N PRO A 15 -5.45 -7.65 19.12
CA PRO A 15 -5.81 -8.49 20.26
C PRO A 15 -7.29 -8.90 20.26
N VAL A 16 -8.17 -8.07 19.68
CA VAL A 16 -9.59 -8.36 19.56
C VAL A 16 -9.82 -9.43 18.49
N LEU A 17 -9.24 -9.23 17.31
CA LEU A 17 -9.33 -10.17 16.19
C LEU A 17 -8.67 -11.51 16.51
N ALA A 18 -7.58 -11.51 17.28
CA ALA A 18 -6.88 -12.74 17.69
C ALA A 18 -7.74 -13.68 18.53
N ARG A 19 -8.75 -13.14 19.26
CA ARG A 19 -9.72 -13.95 20.03
C ARG A 19 -10.78 -14.62 19.16
N LEU A 20 -10.93 -14.18 17.92
CA LEU A 20 -11.90 -14.75 16.98
C LEU A 20 -11.30 -15.97 16.27
N PRO A 21 -12.13 -16.92 15.83
CA PRO A 21 -11.69 -18.08 15.04
C PRO A 21 -11.43 -17.69 13.58
N VAL A 22 -10.69 -16.58 13.36
CA VAL A 22 -10.33 -16.10 12.02
C VAL A 22 -8.88 -16.42 11.72
N THR A 23 -8.60 -16.71 10.45
CA THR A 23 -7.24 -16.92 9.94
C THR A 23 -6.67 -15.62 9.38
N PRO A 24 -5.32 -15.46 9.32
CA PRO A 24 -4.70 -14.29 8.70
C PRO A 24 -5.23 -14.05 7.27
N ASN A 25 -5.25 -15.06 6.42
CA ASN A 25 -5.70 -14.95 5.03
C ASN A 25 -7.17 -14.51 4.89
N GLN A 26 -8.03 -14.80 5.87
CA GLN A 26 -9.40 -14.28 5.89
C GLN A 26 -9.42 -12.79 6.17
N ILE A 27 -8.52 -12.29 7.01
CA ILE A 27 -8.39 -10.87 7.30
C ILE A 27 -7.83 -10.14 6.08
N THR A 28 -6.81 -10.69 5.41
CA THR A 28 -6.30 -10.18 4.13
C THR A 28 -7.41 -10.12 3.06
N ALA A 29 -8.28 -11.15 2.98
CA ALA A 29 -9.42 -11.11 2.05
C ALA A 29 -10.44 -10.02 2.39
N VAL A 30 -10.66 -9.76 3.68
CA VAL A 30 -11.54 -8.65 4.13
C VAL A 30 -10.88 -7.30 3.86
N SER A 31 -9.56 -7.15 4.05
CA SER A 31 -8.83 -5.92 3.70
C SER A 31 -8.97 -5.61 2.21
N LEU A 32 -8.85 -6.62 1.32
CA LEU A 32 -9.11 -6.48 -0.10
C LEU A 32 -10.50 -5.92 -0.40
N MET A 33 -11.54 -6.39 0.29
CA MET A 33 -12.90 -5.87 0.09
C MET A 33 -12.98 -4.37 0.40
N PHE A 34 -12.35 -3.92 1.49
CA PHE A 34 -12.28 -2.50 1.83
C PHE A 34 -11.44 -1.71 0.82
N GLY A 35 -10.34 -2.26 0.32
CA GLY A 35 -9.52 -1.64 -0.73
C GLY A 35 -10.29 -1.47 -2.05
N LEU A 36 -11.02 -2.48 -2.49
CA LEU A 36 -11.89 -2.40 -3.69
C LEU A 36 -13.07 -1.46 -3.48
N ALA A 37 -13.66 -1.43 -2.28
CA ALA A 37 -14.69 -0.44 -1.93
C ALA A 37 -14.13 0.98 -1.99
N CYS A 38 -12.91 1.23 -1.51
CA CYS A 38 -12.22 2.50 -1.69
C CYS A 38 -12.11 2.86 -3.18
N ALA A 39 -11.60 1.96 -4.02
CA ALA A 39 -11.44 2.19 -5.46
C ALA A 39 -12.79 2.54 -6.11
N TRP A 40 -13.85 1.83 -5.76
CA TRP A 40 -15.20 2.14 -6.24
C TRP A 40 -15.68 3.53 -5.82
N LEU A 41 -15.52 3.87 -4.53
CA LEU A 41 -16.03 5.13 -3.97
C LEU A 41 -15.22 6.35 -4.45
N ILE A 42 -13.89 6.22 -4.60
CA ILE A 42 -13.05 7.34 -5.02
C ILE A 42 -13.27 7.75 -6.48
N MET A 43 -13.82 6.83 -7.28
CA MET A 43 -14.25 7.10 -8.66
C MET A 43 -15.53 7.95 -8.72
N LEU A 44 -16.37 7.87 -7.68
CA LEU A 44 -17.67 8.55 -7.64
C LEU A 44 -17.50 9.98 -7.11
N GLU A 45 -18.10 10.93 -7.80
CA GLU A 45 -18.11 12.34 -7.37
C GLU A 45 -18.74 12.51 -5.97
N GLY A 46 -18.05 13.25 -5.11
CA GLY A 46 -18.49 13.51 -3.73
C GLY A 46 -18.25 12.37 -2.73
N TRP A 47 -17.74 11.20 -3.15
CA TRP A 47 -17.53 10.05 -2.27
C TRP A 47 -16.06 9.80 -1.91
N ALA A 48 -15.14 10.65 -2.38
CA ALA A 48 -13.69 10.47 -2.17
C ALA A 48 -13.32 10.35 -0.69
N THR A 49 -13.91 11.13 0.21
CA THR A 49 -13.65 11.06 1.65
C THR A 49 -14.04 9.71 2.24
N VAL A 50 -15.21 9.18 1.85
CA VAL A 50 -15.65 7.85 2.31
C VAL A 50 -14.74 6.77 1.75
N GLY A 51 -14.31 6.89 0.49
CA GLY A 51 -13.30 6.04 -0.12
C GLY A 51 -11.98 6.06 0.67
N GLY A 52 -11.51 7.24 1.07
CA GLY A 52 -10.32 7.39 1.92
C GLY A 52 -10.45 6.68 3.27
N VAL A 53 -11.63 6.74 3.91
CA VAL A 53 -11.91 5.98 5.15
C VAL A 53 -11.85 4.48 4.89
N MET A 54 -12.40 3.99 3.77
CA MET A 54 -12.32 2.57 3.41
C MET A 54 -10.85 2.13 3.21
N LEU A 55 -10.01 2.99 2.63
CA LEU A 55 -8.60 2.71 2.48
C LEU A 55 -7.87 2.62 3.83
N VAL A 56 -8.19 3.50 4.78
CA VAL A 56 -7.63 3.40 6.15
C VAL A 56 -8.02 2.07 6.79
N LEU A 57 -9.29 1.64 6.67
CA LEU A 57 -9.73 0.35 7.19
C LEU A 57 -9.01 -0.83 6.51
N CYS A 58 -8.81 -0.76 5.19
CA CYS A 58 -8.00 -1.72 4.44
C CYS A 58 -6.61 -1.86 5.05
N TYR A 59 -5.86 -0.77 5.20
CA TYR A 59 -4.51 -0.77 5.74
C TYR A 59 -4.42 -1.21 7.21
N VAL A 60 -5.43 -0.87 8.03
CA VAL A 60 -5.48 -1.37 9.43
C VAL A 60 -5.61 -2.88 9.46
N LEU A 61 -6.50 -3.46 8.65
CA LEU A 61 -6.73 -4.91 8.60
C LEU A 61 -5.53 -5.65 8.03
N ASP A 62 -4.91 -5.11 7.00
CA ASP A 62 -3.69 -5.59 6.39
C ASP A 62 -2.55 -5.72 7.43
N ASN A 63 -2.31 -4.69 8.21
CA ASN A 63 -1.36 -4.79 9.32
C ASN A 63 -1.77 -5.82 10.39
N CYS A 64 -3.08 -5.97 10.64
CA CYS A 64 -3.58 -6.95 11.62
C CYS A 64 -3.33 -8.40 11.19
N ASP A 65 -3.41 -8.73 9.90
CA ASP A 65 -3.24 -10.12 9.43
C ASP A 65 -1.82 -10.62 9.66
N GLY A 66 -0.79 -9.81 9.36
CA GLY A 66 0.60 -10.11 9.65
C GLY A 66 0.90 -10.23 11.14
N GLU A 67 0.31 -9.35 11.97
CA GLU A 67 0.41 -9.42 13.43
C GLU A 67 -0.24 -10.70 13.98
N ILE A 68 -1.45 -11.06 13.49
CA ILE A 68 -2.17 -12.28 13.89
C ILE A 68 -1.44 -13.54 13.41
N ALA A 69 -0.88 -13.53 12.18
CA ALA A 69 -0.07 -14.62 11.67
C ALA A 69 1.12 -14.92 12.61
N THR A 70 1.71 -13.87 13.16
CA THR A 70 2.78 -13.99 14.15
C THR A 70 2.27 -14.51 15.49
N LEU A 71 1.21 -13.90 16.04
CA LEU A 71 0.66 -14.25 17.36
C LEU A 71 0.12 -15.69 17.43
N LYS A 72 -0.51 -16.16 16.34
CA LYS A 72 -1.07 -17.52 16.23
C LYS A 72 -0.08 -18.55 15.70
N ASN A 73 1.16 -18.14 15.36
CA ASN A 73 2.17 -18.99 14.71
C ASN A 73 1.62 -19.63 13.40
N GLN A 74 0.91 -18.82 12.59
CA GLN A 74 0.25 -19.22 11.34
C GLN A 74 0.88 -18.56 10.12
N ARG A 75 2.15 -18.16 10.20
CA ARG A 75 2.89 -17.64 9.05
C ARG A 75 3.08 -18.74 8.02
N THR A 76 2.70 -18.46 6.77
CA THR A 76 2.87 -19.37 5.63
C THR A 76 3.42 -18.58 4.44
N GLU A 77 4.17 -19.26 3.58
CA GLU A 77 4.68 -18.69 2.34
C GLU A 77 3.53 -18.22 1.43
N PHE A 78 2.47 -19.02 1.31
CA PHE A 78 1.27 -18.64 0.60
C PHE A 78 0.63 -17.36 1.16
N GLY A 79 0.57 -17.23 2.50
CA GLY A 79 0.03 -16.04 3.15
C GLY A 79 0.80 -14.77 2.76
N GLY A 80 2.12 -14.83 2.75
CA GLY A 80 2.96 -13.70 2.32
C GLY A 80 2.76 -13.33 0.85
N HIS A 81 2.67 -14.30 -0.05
CA HIS A 81 2.38 -14.04 -1.47
C HIS A 81 0.97 -13.48 -1.68
N PHE A 82 -0.01 -13.99 -0.93
CA PHE A 82 -1.39 -13.52 -1.02
C PHE A 82 -1.52 -12.08 -0.54
N ASP A 83 -0.87 -11.72 0.57
CA ASP A 83 -0.78 -10.37 1.10
C ASP A 83 -0.19 -9.39 0.07
N THR A 84 1.00 -9.68 -0.45
CA THR A 84 1.65 -8.88 -1.49
C THR A 84 0.77 -8.73 -2.76
N PHE A 85 0.04 -9.78 -3.13
CA PHE A 85 -0.87 -9.75 -4.27
C PHE A 85 -2.07 -8.83 -4.01
N VAL A 86 -2.64 -8.90 -2.81
CA VAL A 86 -3.77 -8.04 -2.39
C VAL A 86 -3.35 -6.58 -2.38
N ASP A 87 -2.20 -6.27 -1.82
CA ASP A 87 -1.60 -4.92 -1.82
C ASP A 87 -1.49 -4.35 -3.23
N TRP A 88 -0.92 -5.14 -4.14
CA TRP A 88 -0.81 -4.73 -5.54
C TRP A 88 -2.18 -4.45 -6.18
N ILE A 89 -3.17 -5.33 -5.99
CA ILE A 89 -4.52 -5.16 -6.54
C ILE A 89 -5.17 -3.89 -6.01
N VAL A 90 -5.09 -3.65 -4.70
CA VAL A 90 -5.68 -2.45 -4.07
C VAL A 90 -5.06 -1.18 -4.65
N HIS A 91 -3.73 -1.10 -4.76
CA HIS A 91 -3.06 0.06 -5.32
C HIS A 91 -3.38 0.27 -6.81
N ALA A 92 -3.35 -0.80 -7.61
CA ALA A 92 -3.67 -0.73 -9.04
C ALA A 92 -5.13 -0.29 -9.26
N ALA A 93 -6.07 -0.87 -8.52
CA ALA A 93 -7.48 -0.51 -8.58
C ALA A 93 -7.72 0.94 -8.12
N PHE A 94 -7.04 1.38 -7.04
CA PHE A 94 -7.12 2.76 -6.55
C PHE A 94 -6.70 3.78 -7.62
N PHE A 95 -5.52 3.62 -8.21
CA PHE A 95 -5.04 4.58 -9.21
C PHE A 95 -5.86 4.55 -10.50
N ALA A 96 -6.26 3.38 -10.97
CA ALA A 96 -7.12 3.24 -12.13
C ALA A 96 -8.48 3.93 -11.90
N ALA A 97 -9.12 3.67 -10.77
CA ALA A 97 -10.41 4.26 -10.40
C ALA A 97 -10.32 5.78 -10.21
N LEU A 98 -9.28 6.27 -9.54
CA LEU A 98 -9.05 7.71 -9.38
C LEU A 98 -8.87 8.39 -10.74
N GLY A 99 -8.11 7.77 -11.66
CA GLY A 99 -7.94 8.27 -13.02
C GLY A 99 -9.25 8.35 -13.79
N ILE A 100 -10.12 7.35 -13.65
CA ILE A 100 -11.48 7.35 -14.25
C ILE A 100 -12.32 8.48 -13.66
N GLY A 101 -12.44 8.57 -12.33
CA GLY A 101 -13.27 9.56 -11.67
C GLY A 101 -12.85 11.00 -11.99
N VAL A 102 -11.53 11.30 -11.97
CA VAL A 102 -11.03 12.63 -12.34
C VAL A 102 -11.23 12.93 -13.83
N ALA A 103 -11.08 11.94 -14.71
CA ALA A 103 -11.33 12.11 -16.14
C ALA A 103 -12.81 12.40 -16.43
N GLU A 104 -13.73 11.72 -15.75
CA GLU A 104 -15.20 11.95 -15.89
C GLU A 104 -15.61 13.33 -15.40
N THR A 105 -15.12 13.76 -14.22
CA THR A 105 -15.47 15.06 -13.64
C THR A 105 -14.87 16.25 -14.41
N THR A 106 -13.66 16.10 -14.96
CA THR A 106 -12.95 17.18 -15.66
C THR A 106 -13.19 17.19 -17.18
N GLY A 107 -13.72 16.09 -17.75
CA GLY A 107 -13.82 15.88 -19.19
C GLY A 107 -12.46 15.69 -19.89
N ASN A 108 -11.36 15.51 -19.14
CA ASN A 108 -10.01 15.39 -19.68
C ASN A 108 -9.46 13.96 -19.55
N THR A 109 -9.32 13.27 -20.67
CA THR A 109 -8.85 11.88 -20.74
C THR A 109 -7.39 11.70 -20.32
N GLN A 110 -6.59 12.76 -20.19
CA GLN A 110 -5.21 12.66 -19.70
C GLN A 110 -5.13 12.09 -18.29
N TRP A 111 -6.12 12.39 -17.44
CA TRP A 111 -6.19 11.85 -16.09
C TRP A 111 -6.37 10.33 -16.06
N LEU A 112 -7.16 9.81 -17.01
CA LEU A 112 -7.33 8.36 -17.19
C LEU A 112 -5.98 7.69 -17.48
N TRP A 113 -5.20 8.27 -18.41
CA TRP A 113 -3.88 7.73 -18.74
C TRP A 113 -2.89 7.78 -17.56
N LEU A 114 -2.89 8.85 -16.79
CA LEU A 114 -2.05 8.94 -15.58
C LEU A 114 -2.41 7.84 -14.56
N GLY A 115 -3.70 7.56 -14.37
CA GLY A 115 -4.15 6.46 -13.52
C GLY A 115 -3.67 5.09 -14.00
N TRP A 116 -3.80 4.80 -15.29
CA TRP A 116 -3.31 3.55 -15.88
C TRP A 116 -1.79 3.43 -15.85
N ILE A 117 -1.05 4.52 -16.08
CA ILE A 117 0.41 4.54 -15.98
C ILE A 117 0.86 4.22 -14.55
N ALA A 118 0.22 4.82 -13.55
CA ALA A 118 0.52 4.53 -12.14
C ALA A 118 0.22 3.06 -11.80
N ALA A 119 -0.94 2.54 -12.20
CA ALA A 119 -1.33 1.14 -11.99
C ALA A 119 -0.37 0.17 -12.68
N ALA A 120 0.02 0.45 -13.93
CA ALA A 120 0.97 -0.36 -14.68
C ALA A 120 2.37 -0.36 -14.04
N GLY A 121 2.85 0.80 -13.57
CA GLY A 121 4.13 0.90 -12.86
C GLY A 121 4.14 0.09 -11.58
N GLY A 122 3.03 0.10 -10.81
CA GLY A 122 2.84 -0.77 -9.66
C GLY A 122 2.86 -2.26 -10.02
N ALA A 123 2.22 -2.63 -11.15
CA ALA A 123 2.25 -4.01 -11.64
C ALA A 123 3.67 -4.48 -12.03
N VAL A 124 4.43 -3.62 -12.73
CA VAL A 124 5.83 -3.91 -13.07
C VAL A 124 6.65 -4.11 -11.81
N ASN A 125 6.49 -3.25 -10.80
CA ASN A 125 7.20 -3.38 -9.53
C ASN A 125 6.85 -4.67 -8.79
N TYR A 126 5.57 -5.07 -8.78
CA TYR A 126 5.12 -6.34 -8.20
C TYR A 126 5.76 -7.54 -8.90
N LEU A 127 5.75 -7.56 -10.24
CA LEU A 127 6.34 -8.65 -11.02
C LEU A 127 7.87 -8.72 -10.84
N LEU A 128 8.54 -7.59 -10.78
CA LEU A 128 9.99 -7.53 -10.50
C LEU A 128 10.30 -8.06 -9.10
N GLY A 129 9.47 -7.73 -8.09
CA GLY A 129 9.56 -8.31 -6.76
C GLY A 129 9.53 -9.82 -6.80
N PHE A 130 8.50 -10.37 -7.42
CA PHE A 130 8.33 -11.82 -7.54
C PHE A 130 9.50 -12.53 -8.27
N ILE A 131 10.06 -11.88 -9.31
CA ILE A 131 11.17 -12.45 -10.09
C ILE A 131 12.50 -12.34 -9.34
N LEU A 132 12.78 -11.20 -8.69
CA LEU A 132 14.05 -10.96 -8.03
C LEU A 132 14.12 -11.66 -6.67
N ASP A 133 13.08 -11.58 -5.85
CA ASP A 133 13.02 -12.24 -4.54
C ASP A 133 12.99 -13.78 -4.68
N GLY A 134 12.43 -14.31 -5.77
CA GLY A 134 12.51 -15.72 -6.12
C GLY A 134 13.91 -16.20 -6.54
N ARG A 135 14.83 -15.27 -6.89
CA ARG A 135 16.24 -15.58 -7.24
C ARG A 135 17.17 -15.58 -6.03
N ASP A 136 16.90 -14.72 -5.05
CA ASP A 136 17.81 -14.49 -3.92
C ASP A 136 17.51 -15.42 -2.73
N GLY A 137 16.66 -16.42 -2.91
CA GLY A 137 16.39 -17.53 -2.00
C GLY A 137 16.51 -17.16 -0.52
N ALA A 138 15.44 -16.70 0.12
CA ALA A 138 15.23 -16.74 1.57
C ALA A 138 16.39 -16.28 2.49
N SER A 139 17.25 -15.39 2.04
CA SER A 139 18.27 -14.78 2.87
C SER A 139 17.89 -13.32 3.14
N ASP A 140 17.15 -13.08 4.18
CA ASP A 140 17.25 -12.02 5.16
C ASP A 140 15.93 -11.79 5.91
N ALA A 141 15.60 -12.75 6.75
CA ALA A 141 14.64 -12.52 7.83
C ALA A 141 15.32 -11.86 9.07
N GLY A 142 16.39 -11.09 8.87
CA GLY A 142 17.29 -10.72 9.95
C GLY A 142 17.56 -9.24 10.22
N ASP A 143 17.34 -8.37 9.27
CA ASP A 143 17.67 -6.95 9.52
C ASP A 143 16.38 -6.13 9.59
N GLY A 144 15.85 -5.97 10.80
CA GLY A 144 14.80 -4.99 11.08
C GLY A 144 15.30 -3.58 10.69
N PRO A 145 14.42 -2.62 10.40
CA PRO A 145 14.79 -1.32 9.87
C PRO A 145 15.88 -0.69 10.74
N ARG A 146 17.05 -0.43 10.16
CA ARG A 146 18.16 0.24 10.85
C ARG A 146 17.64 1.54 11.43
N ARG A 147 17.88 1.75 12.71
CA ARG A 147 17.48 3.01 13.37
C ARG A 147 18.21 4.16 12.70
N PRO A 148 17.49 5.21 12.26
CA PRO A 148 18.11 6.38 11.66
C PRO A 148 19.07 7.02 12.66
N GLU A 149 20.35 7.18 12.29
CA GLU A 149 21.40 7.72 13.16
C GLU A 149 21.61 9.24 12.98
N GLY A 150 21.03 9.84 11.90
CA GLY A 150 21.18 11.25 11.59
C GLY A 150 19.88 11.92 11.14
N PHE A 151 19.87 13.27 11.13
CA PHE A 151 18.69 14.02 10.69
C PHE A 151 18.26 13.69 9.25
N LYS A 152 19.24 13.51 8.33
CA LYS A 152 18.95 13.11 6.94
C LYS A 152 18.30 11.73 6.88
N ASP A 153 18.84 10.76 7.62
CA ASP A 153 18.32 9.40 7.67
C ASP A 153 16.91 9.38 8.27
N TRP A 154 16.68 10.25 9.26
CA TRP A 154 15.36 10.40 9.88
C TRP A 154 14.33 10.99 8.90
N VAL A 155 14.71 11.97 8.08
CA VAL A 155 13.85 12.56 7.05
C VAL A 155 13.53 11.51 5.98
N VAL A 156 14.54 10.80 5.47
CA VAL A 156 14.35 9.75 4.46
C VAL A 156 13.47 8.62 5.00
N TYR A 157 13.74 8.17 6.23
CA TYR A 157 12.94 7.15 6.91
C TYR A 157 11.48 7.58 7.05
N THR A 158 11.24 8.79 7.59
CA THR A 158 9.88 9.32 7.78
C THR A 158 9.15 9.45 6.45
N PHE A 159 9.83 9.97 5.42
CA PHE A 159 9.24 10.10 4.09
C PHE A 159 8.88 8.74 3.50
N ARG A 160 9.78 7.76 3.60
CA ARG A 160 9.54 6.39 3.14
C ARG A 160 8.34 5.75 3.85
N GLU A 161 8.31 5.80 5.18
CA GLU A 161 7.22 5.21 5.98
C GLU A 161 5.88 5.91 5.72
N MET A 162 5.88 7.23 5.54
CA MET A 162 4.67 7.99 5.25
C MET A 162 4.08 7.61 3.87
N PHE A 163 4.92 7.42 2.87
CA PHE A 163 4.45 7.05 1.52
C PHE A 163 4.16 5.56 1.36
N ARG A 164 4.72 4.72 2.20
CA ARG A 164 4.50 3.26 2.15
C ARG A 164 3.42 2.81 3.13
N ALA A 165 3.64 3.01 4.43
CA ALA A 165 2.79 2.47 5.47
C ALA A 165 1.59 3.38 5.81
N ASP A 166 1.76 4.70 5.70
CA ASP A 166 0.75 5.69 6.07
C ASP A 166 0.09 6.37 4.85
N PHE A 167 0.26 5.80 3.63
CA PHE A 167 -0.32 6.33 2.40
C PHE A 167 -1.83 6.54 2.50
N CYS A 168 -2.54 5.66 3.18
CA CYS A 168 -3.97 5.77 3.39
C CYS A 168 -4.39 7.07 4.09
N PHE A 169 -3.58 7.60 5.02
CA PHE A 169 -3.86 8.88 5.67
C PHE A 169 -3.62 10.06 4.72
N ILE A 170 -2.61 9.98 3.85
CA ILE A 170 -2.38 10.99 2.81
C ILE A 170 -3.60 11.05 1.90
N VAL A 171 -4.08 9.90 1.43
CA VAL A 171 -5.29 9.80 0.59
C VAL A 171 -6.49 10.38 1.32
N LEU A 172 -6.71 10.03 2.59
CA LEU A 172 -7.84 10.54 3.36
C LEU A 172 -7.79 12.07 3.52
N VAL A 173 -6.62 12.62 3.87
CA VAL A 173 -6.45 14.07 3.99
C VAL A 173 -6.70 14.76 2.65
N MET A 174 -6.12 14.25 1.56
CA MET A 174 -6.34 14.79 0.22
C MET A 174 -7.80 14.69 -0.21
N ALA A 175 -8.50 13.61 0.17
CA ALA A 175 -9.91 13.44 -0.14
C ALA A 175 -10.81 14.45 0.61
N VAL A 176 -10.48 14.78 1.87
CA VAL A 176 -11.20 15.80 2.64
C VAL A 176 -11.08 17.20 2.01
N PHE A 177 -9.94 17.49 1.36
CA PHE A 177 -9.68 18.79 0.73
C PHE A 177 -9.91 18.80 -0.80
N ASP A 178 -10.48 17.73 -1.38
CA ASP A 178 -10.69 17.56 -2.82
C ASP A 178 -9.40 17.67 -3.66
N LEU A 179 -8.28 17.22 -3.09
CA LEU A 179 -6.93 17.28 -3.70
C LEU A 179 -6.43 15.92 -4.21
N THR A 180 -7.30 14.90 -4.25
CA THR A 180 -6.92 13.52 -4.66
C THR A 180 -6.33 13.44 -6.06
N TRP A 181 -6.72 14.32 -6.97
CA TRP A 181 -6.20 14.39 -8.33
C TRP A 181 -4.67 14.59 -8.39
N LEU A 182 -4.06 15.22 -7.36
CA LEU A 182 -2.60 15.40 -7.27
C LEU A 182 -1.87 14.06 -7.10
N LEU A 183 -2.53 13.03 -6.61
CA LEU A 183 -1.96 11.69 -6.50
C LEU A 183 -1.71 11.04 -7.86
N LEU A 184 -2.42 11.44 -8.92
CA LEU A 184 -2.27 10.85 -10.25
C LEU A 184 -0.89 11.15 -10.87
N PRO A 185 -0.43 12.41 -11.02
CA PRO A 185 0.91 12.67 -11.51
C PRO A 185 1.99 12.16 -10.56
N ALA A 186 1.79 12.28 -9.24
CA ALA A 186 2.74 11.78 -8.26
C ALA A 186 2.88 10.24 -8.34
N GLY A 187 1.78 9.50 -8.44
CA GLY A 187 1.78 8.05 -8.58
C GLY A 187 2.34 7.59 -9.93
N ALA A 188 1.97 8.28 -11.03
CA ALA A 188 2.49 7.95 -12.36
C ALA A 188 4.02 8.09 -12.43
N ILE A 189 4.58 9.16 -11.87
CA ILE A 189 6.04 9.38 -11.85
C ILE A 189 6.70 8.46 -10.82
N GLY A 190 6.17 8.41 -9.60
CA GLY A 190 6.74 7.64 -8.49
C GLY A 190 6.81 6.14 -8.77
N ALA A 191 5.74 5.56 -9.34
CA ALA A 191 5.73 4.15 -9.68
C ALA A 191 6.79 3.79 -10.74
N GLN A 192 6.99 4.65 -11.76
CA GLN A 192 8.02 4.41 -12.79
C GLN A 192 9.43 4.60 -12.20
N ALA A 193 9.65 5.65 -11.40
CA ALA A 193 10.95 5.88 -10.78
C ALA A 193 11.35 4.73 -9.85
N TYR A 194 10.40 4.16 -9.11
CA TYR A 194 10.68 3.12 -8.13
C TYR A 194 11.21 1.82 -8.78
N TRP A 195 10.52 1.28 -9.79
CA TRP A 195 10.98 0.05 -10.44
C TRP A 195 12.25 0.26 -11.29
N LEU A 196 12.44 1.46 -11.88
CA LEU A 196 13.67 1.80 -12.61
C LEU A 196 14.87 1.81 -11.64
N LEU A 197 14.74 2.45 -10.47
CA LEU A 197 15.79 2.47 -9.46
C LEU A 197 16.11 1.03 -8.97
N ARG A 198 15.10 0.20 -8.79
CA ARG A 198 15.28 -1.21 -8.40
C ARG A 198 16.06 -2.01 -9.46
N LEU A 199 15.83 -1.75 -10.75
CA LEU A 199 16.59 -2.38 -11.83
C LEU A 199 18.05 -1.92 -11.89
N VAL A 200 18.31 -0.63 -11.65
CA VAL A 200 19.67 -0.05 -11.78
C VAL A 200 20.57 -0.44 -10.59
N HIS A 201 20.03 -0.50 -9.39
CA HIS A 201 20.82 -0.74 -8.17
C HIS A 201 20.87 -2.22 -7.75
N GLY A 202 20.13 -3.10 -8.42
CA GLY A 202 20.02 -4.51 -8.04
C GLY A 202 19.20 -4.74 -6.76
N ALA A 203 18.87 -6.00 -6.47
CA ALA A 203 18.05 -6.37 -5.31
C ALA A 203 18.74 -6.12 -3.95
N GLY A 204 20.08 -5.93 -3.92
CA GLY A 204 20.88 -5.87 -2.69
C GLY A 204 20.79 -4.58 -1.87
N ASP A 205 20.45 -3.43 -2.47
CA ASP A 205 20.51 -2.14 -1.78
C ASP A 205 19.14 -1.55 -1.37
N TYR A 206 18.04 -2.17 -1.80
CA TYR A 206 16.68 -1.69 -1.53
C TYR A 206 15.76 -2.78 -0.97
N HIS A 207 16.22 -3.51 0.06
CA HIS A 207 15.30 -4.23 0.93
C HIS A 207 14.50 -3.22 1.75
N VAL A 208 13.32 -2.97 1.26
CA VAL A 208 12.33 -2.08 1.88
C VAL A 208 11.30 -2.92 2.59
#